data_505da1d683defb85e836aec92cce697f
#
_entry.id   505da1d683defb85e836aec92cce697f
#
_cell.length_a   1.000
_cell.length_b   1.000
_cell.length_c   1.000
_cell.angle_alpha   90.00
_cell.angle_beta   90.00
_cell.angle_gamma   90.00
#
_symmetry.space_group_name_H-M   'P 1'
#
loop_
_entity.id
_entity.type
_entity.pdbx_description
1 polymer ?
#
loop_
_entity_poly.entity_id
_entity_poly.type
_entity_poly.pdbx_seq_one_letter_code
_entity_poly.pdbx_strand_id
1 'polypeptide(L)'
;PTSTLNILHGENGSGKTSILESIHLLASGRSFRSRNLEPLINSDKDEAVVFARLLDGKEIGLSKSRRQKHNLKFRSEKQSSWENVARELPCQILDSNSFLLLEGGPKSRRHFLDWGVFHVEHSFVENWRRTKKSIANRNHLLKHRSPDLSQIAAWDSELCLAAKEVHRAREEYFQVFLPLFLDLYRKMNGVDVDALIIEYERGWDADRELEDVLLESRGIDVRYGATQSGPHRADLSFKIGRNRAVDILSRGQQKILVSTMKIAQGLLLSQALDRKCIFLVDDLP
;
A
#
# COMPACT_ATOMS: atom_id res chain seq x y z
N PRO A 1 15.56 -19.89 -2.99
CA PRO A 1 16.53 -18.87 -3.45
C PRO A 1 17.74 -18.87 -2.52
N THR A 2 18.93 -18.93 -3.12
CA THR A 2 20.20 -19.07 -2.36
C THR A 2 21.11 -17.86 -2.48
N SER A 3 20.78 -16.90 -3.35
CA SER A 3 21.58 -15.71 -3.64
C SER A 3 20.74 -14.44 -3.52
N THR A 4 21.40 -13.30 -3.63
CA THR A 4 20.74 -11.99 -3.69
C THR A 4 19.95 -11.78 -4.98
N LEU A 5 20.30 -12.45 -6.06
CA LEU A 5 19.62 -12.39 -7.35
C LEU A 5 19.26 -13.81 -7.81
N ASN A 6 17.99 -14.02 -8.14
CA ASN A 6 17.48 -15.26 -8.71
C ASN A 6 16.77 -14.96 -10.02
N ILE A 7 17.17 -15.64 -11.10
CA ILE A 7 16.61 -15.46 -12.44
C ILE A 7 15.80 -16.71 -12.79
N LEU A 8 14.51 -16.51 -13.06
CA LEU A 8 13.61 -17.56 -13.55
C LEU A 8 13.51 -17.45 -15.07
N HIS A 9 13.94 -18.46 -15.79
CA HIS A 9 13.84 -18.51 -17.25
C HIS A 9 13.08 -19.76 -17.72
N GLY A 10 12.52 -19.72 -18.92
CA GLY A 10 11.75 -20.81 -19.52
C GLY A 10 10.74 -20.27 -20.53
N GLU A 11 10.06 -21.16 -21.23
CA GLU A 11 9.04 -20.85 -22.24
C GLU A 11 7.80 -20.16 -21.62
N ASN A 12 6.98 -19.55 -22.47
CA ASN A 12 5.70 -19.00 -22.04
C ASN A 12 4.82 -20.13 -21.49
N GLY A 13 4.15 -19.87 -20.36
CA GLY A 13 3.33 -20.89 -19.69
C GLY A 13 4.09 -21.84 -18.77
N SER A 14 5.43 -21.75 -18.64
CA SER A 14 6.25 -22.65 -17.80
C SER A 14 6.10 -22.41 -16.28
N GLY A 15 5.27 -21.45 -15.85
CA GLY A 15 5.00 -21.19 -14.44
C GLY A 15 5.90 -20.14 -13.78
N LYS A 16 6.73 -19.40 -14.53
CA LYS A 16 7.61 -18.33 -13.98
C LYS A 16 6.83 -17.32 -13.10
N THR A 17 5.80 -16.73 -13.66
CA THR A 17 4.94 -15.78 -12.95
C THR A 17 4.22 -16.43 -11.78
N SER A 18 3.84 -17.72 -11.85
CA SER A 18 3.19 -18.45 -10.75
C SER A 18 4.12 -18.60 -9.55
N ILE A 19 5.42 -18.74 -9.74
CA ILE A 19 6.40 -18.75 -8.65
C ILE A 19 6.47 -17.40 -7.98
N LEU A 20 6.59 -16.30 -8.75
CA LEU A 20 6.57 -14.94 -8.20
C LEU A 20 5.25 -14.65 -7.47
N GLU A 21 4.14 -15.09 -8.06
CA GLU A 21 2.80 -14.93 -7.49
C GLU A 21 2.66 -15.68 -6.16
N SER A 22 3.24 -16.87 -6.05
CA SER A 22 3.21 -17.65 -4.80
C SER A 22 3.95 -16.94 -3.66
N ILE A 23 5.12 -16.33 -3.94
CA ILE A 23 5.88 -15.54 -2.97
C ILE A 23 5.07 -14.30 -2.54
N HIS A 24 4.54 -13.56 -3.50
CA HIS A 24 3.73 -12.38 -3.23
C HIS A 24 2.46 -12.73 -2.45
N LEU A 25 1.84 -13.88 -2.77
CA LEU A 25 0.66 -14.37 -2.09
C LEU A 25 0.93 -14.68 -0.61
N LEU A 26 2.08 -15.28 -0.30
CA LEU A 26 2.51 -15.47 1.10
C LEU A 26 2.71 -14.14 1.81
N ALA A 27 3.39 -13.19 1.18
CA ALA A 27 3.72 -11.90 1.79
C ALA A 27 2.49 -11.01 2.02
N SER A 28 1.52 -11.00 1.09
CA SER A 28 0.42 -10.02 1.07
C SER A 28 -0.99 -10.62 1.22
N GLY A 29 -1.13 -11.92 1.07
CA GLY A 29 -2.42 -12.60 1.01
C GLY A 29 -3.21 -12.36 -0.28
N ARG A 30 -2.63 -11.72 -1.28
CA ARG A 30 -3.30 -11.31 -2.52
C ARG A 30 -2.47 -11.68 -3.73
N SER A 31 -3.15 -11.97 -4.84
CA SER A 31 -2.51 -12.02 -6.14
C SER A 31 -2.23 -10.59 -6.64
N PHE A 32 -1.12 -10.42 -7.35
CA PHE A 32 -0.85 -9.16 -8.06
C PHE A 32 -1.49 -9.14 -9.47
N ARG A 33 -1.87 -10.32 -10.00
CA ARG A 33 -2.49 -10.44 -11.33
C ARG A 33 -4.01 -10.34 -11.29
N SER A 34 -4.65 -10.90 -10.27
CA SER A 34 -6.11 -11.02 -10.20
C SER A 34 -6.64 -10.73 -8.80
N ARG A 35 -7.80 -10.07 -8.75
CA ARG A 35 -8.56 -9.94 -7.50
C ARG A 35 -9.30 -11.22 -7.12
N ASN A 36 -9.55 -12.09 -8.09
CA ASN A 36 -10.24 -13.34 -7.89
C ASN A 36 -9.26 -14.46 -7.55
N LEU A 37 -9.68 -15.39 -6.71
CA LEU A 37 -8.89 -16.56 -6.30
C LEU A 37 -8.87 -17.66 -7.37
N GLU A 38 -9.88 -17.73 -8.19
CA GLU A 38 -10.07 -18.78 -9.20
C GLU A 38 -8.82 -19.05 -10.06
N PRO A 39 -8.16 -18.02 -10.63
CA PRO A 39 -6.98 -18.23 -11.47
C PRO A 39 -5.75 -18.76 -10.70
N LEU A 40 -5.78 -18.72 -9.36
CA LEU A 40 -4.67 -19.19 -8.51
C LEU A 40 -4.75 -20.69 -8.21
N ILE A 41 -5.93 -21.28 -8.41
CA ILE A 41 -6.20 -22.67 -8.08
C ILE A 41 -6.28 -23.46 -9.38
N ASN A 42 -5.46 -24.49 -9.49
CA ASN A 42 -5.48 -25.39 -10.64
C ASN A 42 -6.91 -25.90 -10.87
N SER A 43 -7.34 -26.01 -12.15
CA SER A 43 -8.69 -26.42 -12.54
C SER A 43 -9.14 -27.73 -11.87
N ASP A 44 -8.19 -28.67 -11.72
CA ASP A 44 -8.43 -30.01 -11.22
C ASP A 44 -8.30 -30.13 -9.68
N LYS A 45 -8.13 -28.99 -8.99
CA LYS A 45 -7.95 -28.94 -7.54
C LYS A 45 -8.95 -28.00 -6.88
N ASP A 46 -9.30 -28.30 -5.63
CA ASP A 46 -10.19 -27.46 -4.81
C ASP A 46 -9.45 -26.36 -4.07
N GLU A 47 -8.12 -26.50 -3.94
CA GLU A 47 -7.30 -25.54 -3.21
C GLU A 47 -5.90 -25.37 -3.82
N ALA A 48 -5.31 -24.21 -3.55
CA ALA A 48 -3.90 -23.92 -3.76
C ALA A 48 -3.19 -23.84 -2.40
N VAL A 49 -2.06 -24.52 -2.29
CA VAL A 49 -1.21 -24.52 -1.09
C VAL A 49 0.14 -23.92 -1.43
N VAL A 50 0.57 -22.98 -0.62
CA VAL A 50 1.91 -22.39 -0.71
C VAL A 50 2.58 -22.52 0.65
N PHE A 51 3.81 -23.04 0.64
CA PHE A 51 4.62 -23.17 1.85
C PHE A 51 6.01 -22.59 1.61
N ALA A 52 6.53 -21.87 2.60
CA ALA A 52 7.89 -21.39 2.60
C ALA A 52 8.52 -21.55 3.98
N ARG A 53 9.83 -21.80 3.98
CA ARG A 53 10.68 -21.72 5.16
C ARG A 53 11.68 -20.59 4.97
N LEU A 54 11.71 -19.67 5.93
CA LEU A 54 12.65 -18.56 5.94
C LEU A 54 14.04 -19.03 6.39
N LEU A 55 15.05 -18.22 6.13
CA LEU A 55 16.46 -18.56 6.47
C LEU A 55 16.69 -18.76 7.97
N ASP A 56 15.90 -18.10 8.80
CA ASP A 56 15.91 -18.24 10.26
C ASP A 56 15.08 -19.41 10.77
N GLY A 57 14.60 -20.27 9.87
CA GLY A 57 13.84 -21.47 10.17
C GLY A 57 12.33 -21.25 10.39
N LYS A 58 11.83 -20.02 10.36
CA LYS A 58 10.39 -19.73 10.48
C LYS A 58 9.63 -20.27 9.27
N GLU A 59 8.46 -20.84 9.52
CA GLU A 59 7.62 -21.43 8.48
C GLU A 59 6.36 -20.61 8.26
N ILE A 60 6.00 -20.44 6.98
CA ILE A 60 4.77 -19.79 6.53
C ILE A 60 4.04 -20.78 5.64
N GLY A 61 2.79 -21.08 5.97
CA GLY A 61 1.92 -21.94 5.18
C GLY A 61 0.60 -21.23 4.86
N LEU A 62 0.20 -21.25 3.61
CA LEU A 62 -1.07 -20.72 3.14
C LEU A 62 -1.81 -21.76 2.33
N SER A 63 -3.07 -22.02 2.69
CA SER A 63 -4.04 -22.75 1.86
C SER A 63 -5.17 -21.79 1.48
N LYS A 64 -5.46 -21.69 0.19
CA LYS A 64 -6.61 -20.97 -0.37
C LYS A 64 -7.52 -21.93 -1.09
N SER A 65 -8.78 -21.99 -0.66
CA SER A 65 -9.81 -22.88 -1.19
C SER A 65 -10.86 -22.08 -1.97
N ARG A 66 -11.49 -22.76 -2.96
CA ARG A 66 -12.65 -22.22 -3.69
C ARG A 66 -13.88 -22.07 -2.79
N ARG A 67 -14.04 -22.93 -1.80
CA ARG A 67 -15.24 -23.07 -0.96
C ARG A 67 -15.10 -22.60 0.46
N GLN A 68 -13.87 -22.48 0.96
CA GLN A 68 -13.58 -22.18 2.37
C GLN A 68 -12.76 -20.91 2.52
N LYS A 69 -12.81 -20.33 3.73
CA LYS A 69 -11.88 -19.25 4.11
C LYS A 69 -10.44 -19.78 4.01
N HIS A 70 -9.54 -18.92 3.54
CA HIS A 70 -8.11 -19.21 3.52
C HIS A 70 -7.59 -19.57 4.92
N ASN A 71 -6.62 -20.45 4.97
CA ASN A 71 -5.93 -20.83 6.19
C ASN A 71 -4.47 -20.36 6.10
N LEU A 72 -4.10 -19.41 6.95
CA LEU A 72 -2.75 -18.87 7.06
C LEU A 72 -2.14 -19.37 8.36
N LYS A 73 -0.96 -19.97 8.28
CA LYS A 73 -0.14 -20.37 9.43
C LYS A 73 1.21 -19.65 9.38
N PHE A 74 1.66 -19.20 10.52
CA PHE A 74 2.98 -18.64 10.71
C PHE A 74 3.57 -19.20 12.00
N ARG A 75 4.78 -19.78 11.93
CA ARG A 75 5.41 -20.51 13.05
C ARG A 75 4.48 -21.59 13.65
N SER A 76 3.84 -22.34 12.78
CA SER A 76 2.84 -23.38 13.11
C SER A 76 1.54 -22.88 13.72
N GLU A 77 1.40 -21.59 14.03
CA GLU A 77 0.20 -20.97 14.59
C GLU A 77 -0.71 -20.40 13.50
N LYS A 78 -2.01 -20.60 13.68
CA LYS A 78 -3.02 -20.04 12.78
C LYS A 78 -3.10 -18.53 12.95
N GLN A 79 -3.05 -17.79 11.85
CA GLN A 79 -3.14 -16.34 11.83
C GLN A 79 -4.53 -15.87 11.37
N SER A 80 -5.08 -14.88 12.06
CA SER A 80 -6.33 -14.21 11.68
C SER A 80 -6.11 -13.06 10.68
N SER A 81 -4.87 -12.56 10.57
CA SER A 81 -4.49 -11.48 9.67
C SER A 81 -3.11 -11.73 9.06
N TRP A 82 -2.81 -11.00 7.97
CA TRP A 82 -1.50 -11.03 7.32
C TRP A 82 -0.44 -10.16 8.00
N GLU A 83 -0.78 -9.43 9.03
CA GLU A 83 0.10 -8.42 9.63
C GLU A 83 1.47 -8.97 10.04
N ASN A 84 1.47 -10.06 10.81
CA ASN A 84 2.71 -10.68 11.28
C ASN A 84 3.58 -11.20 10.12
N VAL A 85 2.93 -11.85 9.15
CA VAL A 85 3.64 -12.39 7.98
C VAL A 85 4.15 -11.28 7.09
N ALA A 86 3.35 -10.23 6.84
CA ALA A 86 3.77 -9.10 6.01
C ALA A 86 4.97 -8.35 6.65
N ARG A 87 4.98 -8.20 7.98
CA ARG A 87 6.15 -7.61 8.67
C ARG A 87 7.39 -8.49 8.56
N GLU A 88 7.24 -9.81 8.57
CA GLU A 88 8.36 -10.74 8.48
C GLU A 88 8.88 -10.93 7.05
N LEU A 89 8.00 -10.80 6.06
CA LEU A 89 8.29 -11.02 4.65
C LEU A 89 7.95 -9.75 3.83
N PRO A 90 8.68 -8.64 4.02
CA PRO A 90 8.44 -7.44 3.23
C PRO A 90 8.76 -7.71 1.76
N CYS A 91 7.76 -7.47 0.90
CA CYS A 91 7.83 -7.81 -0.51
C CYS A 91 7.28 -6.67 -1.37
N GLN A 92 8.03 -6.29 -2.39
CA GLN A 92 7.65 -5.35 -3.43
C GLN A 92 7.59 -6.06 -4.78
N ILE A 93 6.55 -5.75 -5.55
CA ILE A 93 6.41 -6.25 -6.93
C ILE A 93 6.66 -5.11 -7.93
N LEU A 94 7.47 -5.39 -8.94
CA LEU A 94 7.68 -4.55 -10.11
C LEU A 94 7.07 -5.27 -11.31
N ASP A 95 5.91 -4.82 -11.74
CA ASP A 95 5.10 -5.37 -12.82
C ASP A 95 4.42 -4.26 -13.61
N SER A 96 3.63 -4.60 -14.63
CA SER A 96 2.86 -3.66 -15.42
C SER A 96 1.88 -2.81 -14.57
N ASN A 97 1.34 -3.35 -13.47
CA ASN A 97 0.44 -2.60 -12.57
C ASN A 97 1.18 -1.55 -11.74
N SER A 98 2.50 -1.59 -11.70
CA SER A 98 3.30 -0.63 -10.96
C SER A 98 3.12 0.81 -11.47
N PHE A 99 2.80 0.98 -12.77
CA PHE A 99 2.47 2.29 -13.36
C PHE A 99 1.21 2.94 -12.78
N LEU A 100 0.33 2.18 -12.13
CA LEU A 100 -0.83 2.72 -11.41
C LEU A 100 -0.45 3.71 -10.30
N LEU A 101 0.81 3.74 -9.90
CA LEU A 101 1.32 4.76 -8.99
C LEU A 101 1.22 6.17 -9.60
N LEU A 102 1.51 6.32 -10.89
CA LEU A 102 1.43 7.59 -11.61
C LEU A 102 0.10 7.77 -12.35
N GLU A 103 -0.36 6.74 -13.05
CA GLU A 103 -1.56 6.79 -13.91
C GLU A 103 -2.85 6.59 -13.12
N GLY A 104 -2.78 5.86 -12.03
CA GLY A 104 -3.94 5.52 -11.21
C GLY A 104 -4.44 6.66 -10.32
N GLY A 105 -5.56 6.40 -9.65
CA GLY A 105 -6.14 7.34 -8.70
C GLY A 105 -5.39 7.38 -7.35
N PRO A 106 -5.80 8.29 -6.45
CA PRO A 106 -5.19 8.48 -5.12
C PRO A 106 -5.08 7.20 -4.28
N LYS A 107 -5.94 6.22 -4.52
CA LYS A 107 -5.93 4.94 -3.80
C LYS A 107 -4.62 4.17 -3.99
N SER A 108 -4.08 4.13 -5.21
CA SER A 108 -2.82 3.45 -5.52
C SER A 108 -1.65 4.13 -4.83
N ARG A 109 -1.63 5.46 -4.82
CA ARG A 109 -0.60 6.28 -4.20
C ARG A 109 -0.64 6.18 -2.67
N ARG A 110 -1.84 6.21 -2.07
CA ARG A 110 -1.97 5.92 -0.62
C ARG A 110 -1.48 4.53 -0.27
N HIS A 111 -1.82 3.52 -1.09
CA HIS A 111 -1.38 2.15 -0.83
C HIS A 111 0.15 2.03 -0.87
N PHE A 112 0.80 2.73 -1.80
CA PHE A 112 2.25 2.83 -1.85
C PHE A 112 2.82 3.45 -0.56
N LEU A 113 2.32 4.63 -0.16
CA LEU A 113 2.76 5.32 1.06
C LEU A 113 2.52 4.45 2.30
N ASP A 114 1.31 3.91 2.45
CA ASP A 114 0.91 3.09 3.59
C ASP A 114 1.71 1.81 3.72
N TRP A 115 2.19 1.24 2.60
CA TRP A 115 3.09 0.08 2.63
C TRP A 115 4.40 0.43 3.35
N GLY A 116 5.01 1.56 3.01
CA GLY A 116 6.24 2.00 3.66
C GLY A 116 6.05 2.28 5.15
N VAL A 117 5.03 3.09 5.47
CA VAL A 117 4.70 3.44 6.86
C VAL A 117 4.38 2.20 7.71
N PHE A 118 3.62 1.24 7.15
CA PHE A 118 3.29 -0.03 7.81
C PHE A 118 4.51 -0.77 8.32
N HIS A 119 5.58 -0.77 7.55
CA HIS A 119 6.78 -1.52 7.91
C HIS A 119 7.62 -0.84 8.99
N VAL A 120 7.68 0.49 9.02
CA VAL A 120 8.55 1.24 9.93
C VAL A 120 7.84 1.73 11.18
N GLU A 121 6.54 2.01 11.11
CA GLU A 121 5.76 2.52 12.24
C GLU A 121 4.77 1.46 12.75
N HIS A 122 5.02 0.95 13.96
CA HIS A 122 4.23 -0.14 14.52
C HIS A 122 2.79 0.25 14.86
N SER A 123 2.59 1.46 15.34
CA SER A 123 1.27 1.98 15.74
C SER A 123 0.34 2.30 14.56
N PHE A 124 0.90 2.39 13.35
CA PHE A 124 0.16 2.81 12.16
C PHE A 124 -1.06 1.95 11.86
N VAL A 125 -0.92 0.63 11.97
CA VAL A 125 -2.02 -0.32 11.64
C VAL A 125 -3.22 -0.12 12.55
N GLU A 126 -2.97 0.04 13.84
CA GLU A 126 -4.03 0.27 14.82
C GLU A 126 -4.77 1.58 14.54
N ASN A 127 -4.03 2.69 14.40
CA ASN A 127 -4.60 3.99 14.10
C ASN A 127 -5.32 4.02 12.75
N TRP A 128 -4.81 3.30 11.74
CA TRP A 128 -5.50 3.16 10.47
C TRP A 128 -6.79 2.34 10.56
N ARG A 129 -6.82 1.28 11.38
CA ARG A 129 -8.06 0.53 11.67
C ARG A 129 -9.08 1.39 12.38
N ARG A 130 -8.67 2.17 13.38
CA ARG A 130 -9.54 3.13 14.10
C ARG A 130 -10.10 4.17 13.13
N THR A 131 -9.25 4.78 12.30
CA THR A 131 -9.66 5.72 11.24
C THR A 131 -10.70 5.10 10.31
N LYS A 132 -10.47 3.90 9.78
CA LYS A 132 -11.43 3.21 8.91
C LYS A 132 -12.77 2.94 9.60
N LYS A 133 -12.73 2.48 10.85
CA LYS A 133 -13.94 2.21 11.65
C LYS A 133 -14.73 3.48 11.87
N SER A 134 -14.08 4.57 12.26
CA SER A 134 -14.73 5.88 12.49
C SER A 134 -15.38 6.40 11.22
N ILE A 135 -14.67 6.37 10.08
CA ILE A 135 -15.23 6.77 8.78
C ILE A 135 -16.42 5.89 8.38
N ALA A 136 -16.35 4.59 8.59
CA ALA A 136 -17.44 3.68 8.22
C ALA A 136 -18.70 3.94 9.05
N ASN A 137 -18.57 4.10 10.37
CA ASN A 137 -19.69 4.39 11.26
C ASN A 137 -20.26 5.79 11.01
N ARG A 138 -19.39 6.80 10.86
CA ARG A 138 -19.79 8.14 10.48
C ARG A 138 -20.58 8.14 9.17
N ASN A 139 -20.07 7.49 8.12
CA ASN A 139 -20.75 7.39 6.82
C ASN A 139 -22.07 6.62 6.92
N HIS A 140 -22.18 5.65 7.83
CA HIS A 140 -23.44 4.97 8.09
C HIS A 140 -24.48 5.96 8.63
N LEU A 141 -24.13 6.76 9.64
CA LEU A 141 -25.00 7.78 10.21
C LEU A 141 -25.39 8.87 9.20
N LEU A 142 -24.44 9.35 8.38
CA LEU A 142 -24.67 10.37 7.37
C LEU A 142 -25.71 9.99 6.31
N LYS A 143 -25.93 8.68 6.08
CA LYS A 143 -26.92 8.18 5.10
C LYS A 143 -28.34 8.16 5.63
N HIS A 144 -28.55 8.35 6.93
CA HIS A 144 -29.88 8.41 7.51
C HIS A 144 -30.60 9.71 7.10
N ARG A 145 -31.90 9.63 6.88
CA ARG A 145 -32.74 10.79 6.49
C ARG A 145 -32.72 11.91 7.53
N SER A 146 -32.57 11.56 8.82
CA SER A 146 -32.39 12.47 9.95
C SER A 146 -31.21 11.97 10.78
N PRO A 147 -29.98 12.38 10.44
CA PRO A 147 -28.80 11.88 11.13
C PRO A 147 -28.70 12.43 12.56
N ASP A 148 -28.33 11.56 13.51
CA ASP A 148 -28.06 11.96 14.88
C ASP A 148 -26.72 12.70 14.96
N LEU A 149 -26.80 14.01 15.14
CA LEU A 149 -25.63 14.89 15.16
C LEU A 149 -24.71 14.62 16.37
N SER A 150 -25.25 14.14 17.48
CA SER A 150 -24.45 13.81 18.67
C SER A 150 -23.59 12.57 18.45
N GLN A 151 -24.16 11.54 17.81
CA GLN A 151 -23.41 10.36 17.41
C GLN A 151 -22.36 10.67 16.34
N ILE A 152 -22.69 11.54 15.37
CA ILE A 152 -21.72 12.00 14.38
C ILE A 152 -20.55 12.70 15.08
N ALA A 153 -20.80 13.61 16.01
CA ALA A 153 -19.75 14.31 16.74
C ALA A 153 -18.85 13.36 17.55
N ALA A 154 -19.39 12.31 18.13
CA ALA A 154 -18.59 11.30 18.81
C ALA A 154 -17.63 10.56 17.84
N TRP A 155 -18.10 10.22 16.63
CA TRP A 155 -17.23 9.63 15.60
C TRP A 155 -16.28 10.64 14.96
N ASP A 156 -16.63 11.93 14.90
CA ASP A 156 -15.72 13.00 14.47
C ASP A 156 -14.52 13.08 15.43
N SER A 157 -14.76 13.09 16.74
CA SER A 157 -13.69 13.14 17.75
C SER A 157 -12.75 11.92 17.64
N GLU A 158 -13.30 10.71 17.53
CA GLU A 158 -12.49 9.49 17.37
C GLU A 158 -11.72 9.50 16.05
N LEU A 159 -12.34 9.99 14.98
CA LEU A 159 -11.68 10.15 13.68
C LEU A 159 -10.52 11.13 13.76
N CYS A 160 -10.71 12.28 14.40
CA CYS A 160 -9.66 13.31 14.53
C CYS A 160 -8.44 12.77 15.28
N LEU A 161 -8.64 12.08 16.40
CA LEU A 161 -7.55 11.46 17.17
C LEU A 161 -6.76 10.45 16.32
N ALA A 162 -7.47 9.53 15.68
CA ALA A 162 -6.81 8.50 14.86
C ALA A 162 -6.18 9.09 13.58
N ALA A 163 -6.81 10.08 12.96
CA ALA A 163 -6.34 10.76 11.75
C ALA A 163 -5.05 11.53 11.98
N LYS A 164 -4.91 12.18 13.15
CA LYS A 164 -3.68 12.89 13.55
C LYS A 164 -2.48 11.94 13.57
N GLU A 165 -2.64 10.76 14.17
CA GLU A 165 -1.56 9.77 14.23
C GLU A 165 -1.24 9.16 12.85
N VAL A 166 -2.25 8.88 12.03
CA VAL A 166 -2.06 8.40 10.66
C VAL A 166 -1.33 9.45 9.81
N HIS A 167 -1.72 10.73 9.93
CA HIS A 167 -1.06 11.81 9.21
C HIS A 167 0.39 11.96 9.66
N ARG A 168 0.63 12.06 10.97
CA ARG A 168 1.98 12.16 11.54
C ARG A 168 2.90 11.06 11.01
N ALA A 169 2.47 9.80 11.09
CA ALA A 169 3.26 8.67 10.63
C ALA A 169 3.57 8.73 9.12
N ARG A 170 2.61 9.16 8.29
CA ARG A 170 2.82 9.32 6.85
C ARG A 170 3.77 10.47 6.53
N GLU A 171 3.62 11.59 7.22
CA GLU A 171 4.47 12.77 7.01
C GLU A 171 5.92 12.51 7.43
N GLU A 172 6.14 11.97 8.64
CA GLU A 172 7.46 11.59 9.11
C GLU A 172 8.14 10.59 8.16
N TYR A 173 7.41 9.57 7.71
CA TYR A 173 7.91 8.64 6.71
C TYR A 173 8.26 9.33 5.41
N PHE A 174 7.39 10.19 4.89
CA PHE A 174 7.57 10.88 3.62
C PHE A 174 8.79 11.82 3.66
N GLN A 175 9.02 12.52 4.76
CA GLN A 175 10.17 13.40 4.95
C GLN A 175 11.52 12.64 4.87
N VAL A 176 11.57 11.41 5.35
CA VAL A 176 12.78 10.56 5.26
C VAL A 176 12.86 9.87 3.89
N PHE A 177 11.73 9.46 3.34
CA PHE A 177 11.65 8.78 2.04
C PHE A 177 12.06 9.67 0.88
N LEU A 178 11.56 10.91 0.81
CA LEU A 178 11.73 11.79 -0.34
C LEU A 178 13.20 12.07 -0.69
N PRO A 179 14.07 12.49 0.25
CA PRO A 179 15.48 12.74 -0.07
C PRO A 179 16.22 11.46 -0.50
N LEU A 180 15.94 10.30 0.12
CA LEU A 180 16.52 9.03 -0.28
C LEU A 180 16.09 8.64 -1.70
N PHE A 181 14.83 8.81 -2.03
CA PHE A 181 14.31 8.57 -3.37
C PHE A 181 14.98 9.49 -4.40
N LEU A 182 15.07 10.80 -4.15
CA LEU A 182 15.65 11.77 -5.09
C LEU A 182 17.14 11.48 -5.35
N ASP A 183 17.92 11.12 -4.32
CA ASP A 183 19.31 10.71 -4.48
C ASP A 183 19.44 9.45 -5.36
N LEU A 184 18.61 8.45 -5.10
CA LEU A 184 18.59 7.22 -5.89
C LEU A 184 18.12 7.48 -7.32
N TYR A 185 17.09 8.29 -7.51
CA TYR A 185 16.55 8.63 -8.83
C TYR A 185 17.58 9.37 -9.69
N ARG A 186 18.39 10.25 -9.09
CA ARG A 186 19.51 10.91 -9.75
C ARG A 186 20.57 9.89 -10.20
N LYS A 187 20.91 8.93 -9.36
CA LYS A 187 21.86 7.85 -9.67
C LYS A 187 21.34 6.89 -10.75
N MET A 188 20.04 6.73 -10.88
CA MET A 188 19.40 5.92 -11.92
C MET A 188 19.17 6.66 -13.24
N ASN A 189 19.86 7.79 -13.45
CA ASN A 189 19.67 8.68 -14.60
C ASN A 189 18.21 9.15 -14.77
N GLY A 190 17.56 9.43 -13.66
CA GLY A 190 16.25 10.06 -13.67
C GLY A 190 16.31 11.40 -14.39
N VAL A 191 15.33 11.65 -15.24
CA VAL A 191 15.23 12.90 -16.03
C VAL A 191 14.59 13.96 -15.17
N ASP A 192 15.09 15.21 -15.33
CA ASP A 192 14.54 16.41 -14.69
C ASP A 192 14.34 16.28 -13.17
N VAL A 193 15.31 15.68 -12.48
CA VAL A 193 15.24 15.44 -11.02
C VAL A 193 14.95 16.75 -10.27
N ASP A 194 15.58 17.84 -10.70
CA ASP A 194 15.42 19.14 -10.04
C ASP A 194 14.08 19.82 -10.39
N ALA A 195 13.42 19.39 -11.46
CA ALA A 195 12.08 19.83 -11.83
C ALA A 195 10.96 18.92 -11.30
N LEU A 196 11.32 17.74 -10.78
CA LEU A 196 10.37 16.78 -10.22
C LEU A 196 9.95 17.22 -8.81
N ILE A 197 8.69 17.50 -8.66
CA ILE A 197 8.05 17.87 -7.40
C ILE A 197 7.17 16.72 -6.96
N ILE A 198 7.41 16.21 -5.76
CA ILE A 198 6.55 15.19 -5.13
C ILE A 198 6.08 15.77 -3.80
N GLU A 199 4.76 15.80 -3.61
CA GLU A 199 4.14 16.37 -2.42
C GLU A 199 3.19 15.36 -1.78
N TYR A 200 3.19 15.33 -0.46
CA TYR A 200 2.19 14.59 0.32
C TYR A 200 1.06 15.53 0.74
N GLU A 201 -0.14 15.18 0.33
CA GLU A 201 -1.37 15.88 0.69
C GLU A 201 -2.13 15.06 1.75
N ARG A 202 -2.36 15.62 2.93
CA ARG A 202 -2.94 14.88 4.07
C ARG A 202 -4.42 14.53 3.92
N GLY A 203 -5.12 15.16 2.96
CA GLY A 203 -6.52 14.88 2.65
C GLY A 203 -7.52 15.83 3.32
N TRP A 204 -7.04 16.91 3.92
CA TRP A 204 -7.80 18.07 4.37
C TRP A 204 -6.89 19.29 4.36
N ASP A 205 -7.48 20.49 4.53
CA ASP A 205 -6.78 21.76 4.49
C ASP A 205 -5.55 21.76 5.42
N ALA A 206 -4.38 22.13 4.88
CA ALA A 206 -3.10 22.07 5.57
C ALA A 206 -3.01 23.06 6.77
N ASP A 207 -3.74 24.16 6.70
CA ASP A 207 -3.70 25.24 7.71
C ASP A 207 -4.79 25.09 8.78
N ARG A 208 -5.56 23.96 8.76
CA ARG A 208 -6.74 23.80 9.62
C ARG A 208 -6.72 22.47 10.35
N GLU A 209 -7.28 22.46 11.57
CA GLU A 209 -7.53 21.21 12.28
C GLU A 209 -8.67 20.43 11.60
N LEU A 210 -8.56 19.09 11.60
CA LEU A 210 -9.55 18.22 10.95
C LEU A 210 -10.94 18.36 11.61
N GLU A 211 -10.98 18.63 12.90
CA GLU A 211 -12.22 18.82 13.65
C GLU A 211 -13.04 19.99 13.09
N ASP A 212 -12.40 21.13 12.85
CA ASP A 212 -13.05 22.31 12.27
C ASP A 212 -13.55 22.06 10.85
N VAL A 213 -12.71 21.37 10.06
CA VAL A 213 -13.08 20.99 8.68
C VAL A 213 -14.27 20.05 8.63
N LEU A 214 -14.36 19.06 9.54
CA LEU A 214 -15.49 18.13 9.62
C LEU A 214 -16.75 18.82 10.10
N LEU A 215 -16.63 19.75 11.04
CA LEU A 215 -17.78 20.51 11.56
C LEU A 215 -18.40 21.37 10.45
N GLU A 216 -17.58 22.11 9.72
CA GLU A 216 -18.05 22.99 8.63
C GLU A 216 -18.56 22.22 7.42
N SER A 217 -17.88 21.12 7.04
CA SER A 217 -18.28 20.30 5.91
C SER A 217 -19.45 19.37 6.19
N ARG A 218 -19.97 19.32 7.42
CA ARG A 218 -21.01 18.36 7.84
C ARG A 218 -22.25 18.38 6.94
N GLY A 219 -22.72 19.58 6.54
CA GLY A 219 -23.85 19.70 5.62
C GLY A 219 -23.57 19.06 4.23
N ILE A 220 -22.36 19.20 3.74
CA ILE A 220 -21.90 18.58 2.50
C ILE A 220 -21.80 17.06 2.68
N ASP A 221 -21.23 16.61 3.77
CA ASP A 221 -21.08 15.19 4.09
C ASP A 221 -22.44 14.48 4.21
N VAL A 222 -23.44 15.13 4.82
CA VAL A 222 -24.82 14.62 4.89
C VAL A 222 -25.41 14.51 3.48
N ARG A 223 -25.23 15.54 2.64
CA ARG A 223 -25.74 15.55 1.27
C ARG A 223 -25.17 14.40 0.41
N TYR A 224 -23.88 14.08 0.59
CA TYR A 224 -23.22 13.01 -0.14
C TYR A 224 -23.30 11.65 0.56
N GLY A 225 -23.74 11.60 1.81
CA GLY A 225 -23.74 10.39 2.64
C GLY A 225 -22.35 9.83 2.90
N ALA A 226 -21.31 10.68 2.85
CA ALA A 226 -19.91 10.25 2.94
C ALA A 226 -19.00 11.39 3.44
N THR A 227 -18.02 11.02 4.24
CA THR A 227 -16.97 11.92 4.75
C THR A 227 -16.08 12.39 3.59
N GLN A 228 -15.97 13.69 3.39
CA GLN A 228 -15.21 14.28 2.28
C GLN A 228 -13.78 14.65 2.66
N SER A 229 -13.45 14.79 3.94
CA SER A 229 -12.13 15.19 4.43
C SER A 229 -11.55 14.17 5.38
N GLY A 230 -10.21 14.00 5.37
CA GLY A 230 -9.51 13.10 6.28
C GLY A 230 -8.47 12.20 5.59
N PRO A 231 -7.76 11.31 6.33
CA PRO A 231 -6.62 10.55 5.80
C PRO A 231 -6.95 9.59 4.64
N HIS A 232 -8.21 9.24 4.48
CA HIS A 232 -8.71 8.44 3.35
C HIS A 232 -8.77 9.23 2.04
N ARG A 233 -8.66 10.56 2.10
CA ARG A 233 -8.59 11.49 0.97
C ARG A 233 -7.15 11.94 0.68
N ALA A 234 -6.19 11.57 1.52
CA ALA A 234 -4.79 11.89 1.31
C ALA A 234 -4.29 11.43 -0.07
N ASP A 235 -3.26 12.10 -0.58
CA ASP A 235 -2.66 11.77 -1.86
C ASP A 235 -1.15 12.05 -1.88
N LEU A 236 -0.48 11.53 -2.93
CA LEU A 236 0.85 11.94 -3.35
C LEU A 236 0.72 12.57 -4.74
N SER A 237 1.12 13.80 -4.90
CA SER A 237 1.16 14.45 -6.20
C SER A 237 2.55 14.34 -6.83
N PHE A 238 2.59 14.13 -8.16
CA PHE A 238 3.82 14.03 -8.94
C PHE A 238 3.74 15.04 -10.07
N LYS A 239 4.62 16.04 -10.05
CA LYS A 239 4.62 17.16 -11.01
C LYS A 239 6.00 17.36 -11.61
N ILE A 240 6.05 17.82 -12.85
CA ILE A 240 7.23 18.41 -13.49
C ILE A 240 6.84 19.84 -13.88
N GLY A 241 7.42 20.82 -13.20
CA GLY A 241 6.95 22.18 -13.26
C GLY A 241 5.48 22.28 -12.82
N ARG A 242 4.60 22.75 -13.71
CA ARG A 242 3.16 22.88 -13.43
C ARG A 242 2.31 21.69 -13.87
N ASN A 243 2.89 20.74 -14.58
CA ASN A 243 2.16 19.64 -15.20
C ASN A 243 2.30 18.35 -14.38
N ARG A 244 1.34 17.45 -14.51
CA ARG A 244 1.44 16.12 -13.92
C ARG A 244 2.62 15.35 -14.56
N ALA A 245 3.44 14.70 -13.75
CA ALA A 245 4.59 13.95 -14.26
C ALA A 245 4.21 12.86 -15.29
N VAL A 246 3.03 12.25 -15.12
CA VAL A 246 2.53 11.23 -16.05
C VAL A 246 2.28 11.76 -17.47
N ASP A 247 1.96 13.04 -17.61
CA ASP A 247 1.66 13.66 -18.91
C ASP A 247 2.93 14.15 -19.64
N ILE A 248 4.04 14.29 -18.91
CA ILE A 248 5.33 14.78 -19.42
C ILE A 248 6.33 13.65 -19.67
N LEU A 249 6.40 12.69 -18.76
CA LEU A 249 7.40 11.61 -18.82
C LEU A 249 7.05 10.58 -19.89
N SER A 250 8.06 10.17 -20.67
CA SER A 250 7.96 9.00 -21.55
C SER A 250 7.73 7.73 -20.72
N ARG A 251 7.28 6.64 -21.36
CA ARG A 251 7.07 5.35 -20.71
C ARG A 251 8.32 4.82 -19.99
N GLY A 252 9.47 4.94 -20.64
CA GLY A 252 10.75 4.54 -20.04
C GLY A 252 11.09 5.36 -18.80
N GLN A 253 10.88 6.68 -18.84
CA GLN A 253 11.08 7.58 -17.69
C GLN A 253 10.12 7.30 -16.54
N GLN A 254 8.83 7.07 -16.84
CA GLN A 254 7.84 6.64 -15.85
C GLN A 254 8.26 5.34 -15.17
N LYS A 255 8.82 4.39 -15.93
CA LYS A 255 9.32 3.13 -15.41
C LYS A 255 10.47 3.35 -14.43
N ILE A 256 11.46 4.16 -14.81
CA ILE A 256 12.58 4.51 -13.93
C ILE A 256 12.05 5.15 -12.65
N LEU A 257 11.14 6.12 -12.75
CA LEU A 257 10.55 6.81 -11.61
C LEU A 257 9.87 5.82 -10.66
N VAL A 258 8.94 5.01 -11.16
CA VAL A 258 8.16 4.06 -10.35
C VAL A 258 9.04 2.97 -9.74
N SER A 259 9.97 2.42 -10.52
CA SER A 259 10.90 1.39 -10.04
C SER A 259 11.80 1.94 -8.94
N THR A 260 12.35 3.15 -9.14
CA THR A 260 13.19 3.81 -8.15
C THR A 260 12.41 4.10 -6.86
N MET A 261 11.15 4.53 -6.96
CA MET A 261 10.31 4.74 -5.76
C MET A 261 10.14 3.46 -4.94
N LYS A 262 9.86 2.34 -5.60
CA LYS A 262 9.71 1.04 -4.90
C LYS A 262 11.05 0.54 -4.33
N ILE A 263 12.14 0.71 -5.05
CA ILE A 263 13.48 0.37 -4.56
C ILE A 263 13.84 1.24 -3.36
N ALA A 264 13.57 2.55 -3.41
CA ALA A 264 13.80 3.46 -2.28
C ALA A 264 13.03 3.04 -1.02
N GLN A 265 11.78 2.58 -1.16
CA GLN A 265 11.03 2.02 -0.01
C GLN A 265 11.72 0.80 0.61
N GLY A 266 12.19 -0.13 -0.21
CA GLY A 266 12.89 -1.31 0.28
C GLY A 266 14.24 -0.98 0.91
N LEU A 267 14.96 0.02 0.40
CA LEU A 267 16.20 0.52 0.99
C LEU A 267 15.94 1.21 2.33
N LEU A 268 14.92 2.08 2.40
CA LEU A 268 14.54 2.74 3.65
C LEU A 268 14.17 1.72 4.74
N LEU A 269 13.41 0.69 4.36
CA LEU A 269 13.10 -0.41 5.25
C LEU A 269 14.37 -1.10 5.79
N SER A 270 15.33 -1.37 4.88
CA SER A 270 16.59 -2.04 5.27
C SER A 270 17.42 -1.18 6.22
N GLN A 271 17.43 0.14 6.01
CA GLN A 271 18.13 1.08 6.90
C GLN A 271 17.46 1.22 8.27
N ALA A 272 16.12 1.21 8.29
CA ALA A 272 15.37 1.42 9.53
C ALA A 272 15.30 0.18 10.44
N LEU A 273 15.27 -1.04 9.86
CA LEU A 273 14.96 -2.26 10.61
C LEU A 273 15.98 -3.39 10.44
N ASP A 274 17.08 -3.19 9.72
CA ASP A 274 18.05 -4.24 9.32
C ASP A 274 17.36 -5.46 8.65
N ARG A 275 16.31 -5.20 7.89
CA ARG A 275 15.51 -6.22 7.19
C ARG A 275 15.59 -6.03 5.68
N LYS A 276 15.82 -7.11 4.96
CA LYS A 276 15.87 -7.09 3.50
C LYS A 276 14.47 -7.18 2.90
N CYS A 277 14.16 -6.28 1.95
CA CYS A 277 12.97 -6.37 1.13
C CYS A 277 13.18 -7.35 -0.03
N ILE A 278 12.21 -8.20 -0.28
CA ILE A 278 12.18 -9.07 -1.47
C ILE A 278 11.58 -8.25 -2.62
N PHE A 279 12.34 -8.14 -3.69
CA PHE A 279 11.84 -7.55 -4.95
C PHE A 279 11.49 -8.66 -5.93
N LEU A 280 10.24 -8.71 -6.32
CA LEU A 280 9.74 -9.57 -7.39
C LEU A 280 9.62 -8.73 -8.65
N VAL A 281 10.19 -9.22 -9.73
CA VAL A 281 10.20 -8.50 -11.01
C VAL A 281 9.58 -9.41 -12.05
N ASP A 282 8.39 -9.03 -12.55
CA ASP A 282 7.63 -9.77 -13.54
C ASP A 282 7.46 -8.90 -14.78
N ASP A 283 7.79 -9.47 -15.95
CA ASP A 283 7.66 -8.82 -17.25
C ASP A 283 8.14 -7.35 -17.23
N LEU A 284 9.45 -7.18 -16.95
CA LEU A 284 10.06 -5.88 -17.18
C LEU A 284 10.05 -5.61 -18.69
N PRO A 285 9.17 -4.74 -19.17
CA PRO A 285 9.13 -4.38 -20.57
C PRO A 285 10.40 -3.67 -21.00
#